data_9a0fe075183ebb49a5ba2138cb928c6d
#
_entry.id   9a0fe075183ebb49a5ba2138cb928c6d
#
_cell.length_a   1.000
_cell.length_b   1.000
_cell.length_c   1.000
_cell.angle_alpha   90.00
_cell.angle_beta   90.00
_cell.angle_gamma   90.00
#
_symmetry.space_group_name_H-M   'P 1'
#
loop_
_entity.id
_entity.type
_entity.pdbx_description
1 polymer ?
#
loop_
_entity_poly.entity_id
_entity_poly.type
_entity_poly.pdbx_seq_one_letter_code
_entity_poly.pdbx_strand_id
1 'polypeptide(L)'
;MIKHLKYSFPKDVLLKEAETLFKSKYEIKDPTGEADFNGFWLLFSNETTESIAKDFLDHYNVTTDKYIVNYLVINKNCSLPWHADKEGSVCAVNVILTDDPAPIEFENEEVYYDTALIDVRSMHRVSARPYDRIVFRITFQDEDHTFAKVSKWLK
;
A
#
# COMPACT_ATOMS: atom_id res chain seq x y z
N MET A 1 5.99 11.52 6.85
CA MET A 1 7.26 10.82 7.15
C MET A 1 7.30 9.49 6.41
N ILE A 2 8.46 9.11 5.96
CA ILE A 2 8.68 7.90 5.19
C ILE A 2 10.03 7.30 5.59
N LYS A 3 10.10 5.96 5.61
CA LYS A 3 11.33 5.22 5.82
C LYS A 3 11.47 4.17 4.73
N HIS A 4 12.52 4.28 3.92
CA HIS A 4 12.84 3.30 2.90
C HIS A 4 13.25 1.97 3.53
N LEU A 5 12.77 0.87 2.97
CA LEU A 5 13.06 -0.48 3.44
C LEU A 5 13.84 -1.26 2.38
N LYS A 6 14.72 -2.15 2.84
CA LYS A 6 15.56 -2.98 1.97
C LYS A 6 15.05 -4.41 1.79
N TYR A 7 13.96 -4.76 2.44
CA TYR A 7 13.39 -6.10 2.33
C TYR A 7 12.94 -6.37 0.88
N SER A 8 13.28 -7.55 0.37
CA SER A 8 12.90 -7.97 -0.99
C SER A 8 11.61 -8.76 -0.97
N PHE A 9 10.51 -8.13 -1.39
CA PHE A 9 9.24 -8.81 -1.61
C PHE A 9 9.25 -9.54 -2.96
N PRO A 10 8.49 -10.66 -3.09
CA PRO A 10 8.32 -11.35 -4.38
C PRO A 10 7.36 -10.56 -5.28
N LYS A 11 7.86 -9.47 -5.87
CA LYS A 11 7.03 -8.51 -6.61
C LYS A 11 6.31 -9.11 -7.80
N ASP A 12 6.94 -10.05 -8.52
CA ASP A 12 6.31 -10.68 -9.68
C ASP A 12 5.07 -11.50 -9.28
N VAL A 13 5.16 -12.21 -8.17
CA VAL A 13 4.04 -12.98 -7.61
C VAL A 13 2.91 -12.04 -7.19
N LEU A 14 3.25 -10.99 -6.48
CA LEU A 14 2.29 -9.99 -6.00
C LEU A 14 1.61 -9.26 -7.15
N LEU A 15 2.38 -8.83 -8.14
CA LEU A 15 1.83 -8.12 -9.30
C LEU A 15 0.84 -8.99 -10.08
N LYS A 16 1.22 -10.23 -10.36
CA LYS A 16 0.36 -11.18 -11.07
C LYS A 16 -0.95 -11.42 -10.33
N GLU A 17 -0.89 -11.55 -9.02
CA GLU A 17 -2.08 -11.73 -8.19
C GLU A 17 -2.95 -10.48 -8.21
N ALA A 18 -2.36 -9.30 -8.04
CA ALA A 18 -3.08 -8.04 -8.08
C ALA A 18 -3.80 -7.84 -9.42
N GLU A 19 -3.14 -8.13 -10.52
CA GLU A 19 -3.73 -8.05 -11.87
C GLU A 19 -4.88 -9.02 -12.04
N THR A 20 -4.74 -10.24 -11.54
CA THR A 20 -5.79 -11.26 -11.58
C THR A 20 -7.02 -10.83 -10.77
N LEU A 21 -6.80 -10.33 -9.56
CA LEU A 21 -7.88 -9.83 -8.70
C LEU A 21 -8.58 -8.63 -9.32
N PHE A 22 -7.82 -7.68 -9.86
CA PHE A 22 -8.36 -6.50 -10.50
C PHE A 22 -9.21 -6.86 -11.73
N LYS A 23 -8.70 -7.74 -12.57
CA LYS A 23 -9.42 -8.23 -13.76
C LYS A 23 -10.72 -8.92 -13.37
N SER A 24 -10.68 -9.83 -12.41
CA SER A 24 -11.85 -10.55 -11.92
C SER A 24 -12.92 -9.58 -11.40
N LYS A 25 -12.52 -8.59 -10.64
CA LYS A 25 -13.43 -7.59 -10.11
C LYS A 25 -14.05 -6.72 -11.18
N TYR A 26 -13.26 -6.32 -12.16
CA TYR A 26 -13.73 -5.53 -13.30
C TYR A 26 -14.70 -6.32 -14.18
N GLU A 27 -14.46 -7.61 -14.39
CA GLU A 27 -15.34 -8.50 -15.16
C GLU A 27 -16.68 -8.76 -14.47
N ILE A 28 -16.71 -8.80 -13.15
CA ILE A 28 -17.94 -8.97 -12.36
C ILE A 28 -18.82 -7.71 -12.44
N LYS A 29 -18.31 -6.63 -12.98
CA LYS A 29 -19.02 -5.35 -13.10
C LYS A 29 -19.64 -4.88 -11.77
N ASP A 30 -18.94 -5.09 -10.70
CA ASP A 30 -19.25 -4.44 -9.44
C ASP A 30 -18.32 -3.24 -9.24
N PRO A 31 -18.56 -2.16 -9.98
CA PRO A 31 -17.73 -0.98 -9.90
C PRO A 31 -18.00 -0.17 -8.65
N THR A 32 -19.01 -0.56 -7.88
CA THR A 32 -19.52 0.31 -6.83
C THR A 32 -18.87 0.09 -5.50
N GLY A 33 -18.27 -1.06 -5.30
CA GLY A 33 -17.83 -1.41 -3.97
C GLY A 33 -16.63 -0.60 -3.55
N GLU A 34 -15.65 -0.49 -4.41
CA GLU A 34 -14.34 -0.07 -3.97
C GLU A 34 -13.61 0.81 -4.97
N ALA A 35 -14.23 1.07 -6.12
CA ALA A 35 -13.78 2.12 -6.99
C ALA A 35 -14.23 3.43 -6.38
N ASP A 36 -13.31 4.10 -5.78
CA ASP A 36 -13.57 5.37 -5.17
C ASP A 36 -12.69 6.43 -5.84
N PHE A 37 -13.07 7.69 -5.75
CA PHE A 37 -12.25 8.79 -6.25
C PHE A 37 -11.72 8.62 -7.67
N ASN A 38 -12.60 8.30 -8.63
CA ASN A 38 -12.20 8.29 -10.04
C ASN A 38 -11.06 7.32 -10.37
N GLY A 39 -11.23 6.06 -10.02
CA GLY A 39 -10.28 5.02 -10.41
C GLY A 39 -9.28 4.59 -9.35
N PHE A 40 -9.62 4.80 -8.11
CA PHE A 40 -8.93 4.21 -6.98
C PHE A 40 -9.65 2.92 -6.55
N TRP A 41 -8.89 1.83 -6.40
CA TRP A 41 -9.43 0.53 -6.03
C TRP A 41 -8.67 -0.06 -4.85
N LEU A 42 -9.41 -0.68 -3.95
CA LEU A 42 -8.86 -1.56 -2.91
C LEU A 42 -9.17 -3.01 -3.27
N LEU A 43 -8.13 -3.82 -3.43
CA LEU A 43 -8.26 -5.25 -3.70
C LEU A 43 -7.86 -6.00 -2.44
N PHE A 44 -8.75 -6.84 -1.93
CA PHE A 44 -8.48 -7.59 -0.73
C PHE A 44 -7.51 -8.73 -0.99
N SER A 45 -6.69 -9.03 0.01
CA SER A 45 -5.69 -10.08 -0.04
C SER A 45 -6.32 -11.47 0.02
N ASN A 46 -5.54 -12.47 -0.39
CA ASN A 46 -5.85 -13.88 -0.21
C ASN A 46 -4.77 -14.55 0.66
N GLU A 47 -4.84 -15.88 0.80
CA GLU A 47 -3.89 -16.64 1.63
C GLU A 47 -2.43 -16.44 1.19
N THR A 48 -2.16 -16.33 -0.11
CA THR A 48 -0.81 -16.12 -0.63
C THR A 48 -0.24 -14.78 -0.17
N THR A 49 -1.00 -13.70 -0.33
CA THR A 49 -0.59 -12.36 0.11
C THR A 49 -0.47 -12.26 1.63
N GLU A 50 -1.35 -12.90 2.35
CA GLU A 50 -1.27 -12.96 3.82
C GLU A 50 0.02 -13.68 4.27
N SER A 51 0.37 -14.78 3.60
CA SER A 51 1.61 -15.51 3.86
C SER A 51 2.85 -14.66 3.59
N ILE A 52 2.87 -13.90 2.50
CA ILE A 52 3.97 -12.99 2.15
C ILE A 52 4.11 -11.89 3.19
N ALA A 53 2.99 -11.32 3.64
CA ALA A 53 3.01 -10.31 4.70
C ALA A 53 3.53 -10.89 6.02
N LYS A 54 3.11 -12.10 6.36
CA LYS A 54 3.58 -12.78 7.56
C LYS A 54 5.08 -13.06 7.51
N ASP A 55 5.60 -13.51 6.38
CA ASP A 55 7.04 -13.75 6.20
C ASP A 55 7.85 -12.46 6.43
N PHE A 56 7.34 -11.33 5.93
CA PHE A 56 7.95 -10.03 6.17
C PHE A 56 7.95 -9.67 7.66
N LEU A 57 6.82 -9.82 8.34
CA LEU A 57 6.72 -9.51 9.77
C LEU A 57 7.61 -10.44 10.60
N ASP A 58 7.64 -11.72 10.28
CA ASP A 58 8.50 -12.70 10.96
C ASP A 58 9.98 -12.38 10.77
N HIS A 59 10.38 -11.91 9.61
CA HIS A 59 11.77 -11.49 9.33
C HIS A 59 12.24 -10.40 10.31
N TYR A 60 11.35 -9.50 10.67
CA TYR A 60 11.65 -8.41 11.62
C TYR A 60 11.23 -8.73 13.06
N ASN A 61 10.80 -9.95 13.34
CA ASN A 61 10.31 -10.37 14.66
C ASN A 61 9.11 -9.51 15.15
N VAL A 62 8.27 -9.10 14.24
CA VAL A 62 7.04 -8.36 14.56
C VAL A 62 5.92 -9.35 14.81
N THR A 63 5.34 -9.33 16.01
CA THR A 63 4.37 -10.33 16.46
C THR A 63 2.92 -9.84 16.51
N THR A 64 2.64 -8.64 16.03
CA THR A 64 1.27 -8.12 16.02
C THR A 64 0.35 -8.90 15.09
N ASP A 65 -0.91 -9.01 15.46
CA ASP A 65 -2.01 -9.51 14.62
C ASP A 65 -2.94 -8.38 14.14
N LYS A 66 -2.67 -7.14 14.57
CA LYS A 66 -3.49 -5.97 14.23
C LYS A 66 -2.95 -5.25 12.99
N TYR A 67 -3.08 -5.93 11.87
CA TYR A 67 -2.75 -5.37 10.56
C TYR A 67 -3.71 -5.91 9.50
N ILE A 68 -3.83 -5.19 8.42
CA ILE A 68 -4.53 -5.66 7.23
C ILE A 68 -3.60 -5.63 6.03
N VAL A 69 -3.87 -6.50 5.07
CA VAL A 69 -3.10 -6.63 3.83
C VAL A 69 -4.04 -6.44 2.65
N ASN A 70 -3.66 -5.57 1.74
CA ASN A 70 -4.43 -5.34 0.51
C ASN A 70 -3.54 -4.83 -0.61
N TYR A 71 -4.14 -4.67 -1.79
CA TYR A 71 -3.57 -3.94 -2.90
C TYR A 71 -4.31 -2.63 -3.08
N LEU A 72 -3.57 -1.59 -3.44
CA LEU A 72 -4.12 -0.33 -3.89
C LEU A 72 -3.88 -0.22 -5.39
N VAL A 73 -4.90 0.09 -6.17
CA VAL A 73 -4.76 0.36 -7.59
C VAL A 73 -5.26 1.77 -7.86
N ILE A 74 -4.42 2.56 -8.49
CA ILE A 74 -4.80 3.88 -9.02
C ILE A 74 -4.69 3.77 -10.52
N ASN A 75 -5.80 3.90 -11.22
CA ASN A 75 -5.85 3.79 -12.68
C ASN A 75 -5.05 4.91 -13.34
N LYS A 76 -4.57 4.62 -14.54
CA LYS A 76 -3.86 5.63 -15.36
C LYS A 76 -4.69 6.90 -15.46
N ASN A 77 -4.00 8.03 -15.44
CA ASN A 77 -4.58 9.38 -15.51
C ASN A 77 -5.51 9.74 -14.33
N CYS A 78 -5.52 8.93 -13.29
CA CYS A 78 -6.25 9.21 -12.05
C CYS A 78 -5.29 9.61 -10.94
N SER A 79 -5.79 10.39 -10.00
CA SER A 79 -5.01 10.86 -8.85
C SER A 79 -5.68 10.46 -7.56
N LEU A 80 -4.89 10.35 -6.51
CA LEU A 80 -5.38 10.25 -5.15
C LEU A 80 -5.21 11.64 -4.51
N PRO A 81 -6.32 12.30 -4.15
CA PRO A 81 -6.25 13.68 -3.65
C PRO A 81 -5.61 13.78 -2.27
N TRP A 82 -5.34 15.00 -1.84
CA TRP A 82 -4.86 15.25 -0.48
C TRP A 82 -5.78 14.62 0.56
N HIS A 83 -5.22 13.77 1.39
CA HIS A 83 -5.96 13.10 2.47
C HIS A 83 -4.99 12.60 3.54
N ALA A 84 -5.53 12.29 4.70
CA ALA A 84 -4.91 11.42 5.68
C ALA A 84 -5.77 10.15 5.75
N ASP A 85 -5.15 9.01 6.01
CA ASP A 85 -5.90 7.77 6.11
C ASP A 85 -6.84 7.83 7.32
N LYS A 86 -7.94 7.07 7.19
CA LYS A 86 -9.00 7.06 8.19
C LYS A 86 -8.52 6.50 9.52
N GLU A 87 -9.28 6.81 10.55
CA GLU A 87 -9.13 6.23 11.88
C GLU A 87 -8.96 4.71 11.80
N GLY A 88 -8.04 4.17 12.58
CA GLY A 88 -7.69 2.76 12.55
C GLY A 88 -6.46 2.43 11.71
N SER A 89 -6.07 3.27 10.76
CA SER A 89 -4.82 3.12 9.99
C SER A 89 -3.76 4.04 10.59
N VAL A 90 -2.66 3.45 11.06
CA VAL A 90 -1.62 4.20 11.78
C VAL A 90 -0.42 4.47 10.90
N CYS A 91 0.17 3.43 10.35
CA CYS A 91 1.22 3.52 9.35
C CYS A 91 1.15 2.30 8.45
N ALA A 92 1.80 2.34 7.31
CA ALA A 92 1.73 1.26 6.34
C ALA A 92 3.06 1.00 5.64
N VAL A 93 3.34 -0.27 5.38
CA VAL A 93 4.40 -0.67 4.46
C VAL A 93 3.78 -0.73 3.06
N ASN A 94 4.29 0.08 2.16
CA ASN A 94 3.91 0.10 0.75
C ASN A 94 5.02 -0.48 -0.10
N VAL A 95 4.66 -1.35 -1.04
CA VAL A 95 5.56 -1.92 -2.04
C VAL A 95 5.02 -1.58 -3.43
N ILE A 96 5.77 -0.79 -4.19
CA ILE A 96 5.39 -0.43 -5.55
C ILE A 96 5.62 -1.64 -6.46
N LEU A 97 4.58 -2.08 -7.13
CA LEU A 97 4.63 -3.26 -8.02
C LEU A 97 4.79 -2.88 -9.50
N THR A 98 4.48 -1.66 -9.86
CA THR A 98 4.63 -1.14 -11.23
C THR A 98 6.05 -0.69 -11.49
N ASP A 99 6.49 -0.74 -12.76
CA ASP A 99 7.88 -0.47 -13.14
C ASP A 99 8.32 0.99 -12.93
N ASP A 100 7.38 1.91 -12.99
CA ASP A 100 7.66 3.33 -12.86
C ASP A 100 7.01 3.87 -11.57
N PRO A 101 7.76 3.92 -10.49
CA PRO A 101 7.23 4.35 -9.21
C PRO A 101 6.81 5.82 -9.24
N ALA A 102 5.55 6.07 -8.95
CA ALA A 102 5.09 7.44 -8.76
C ALA A 102 5.52 7.92 -7.35
N PRO A 103 5.84 9.20 -7.21
CA PRO A 103 6.11 9.74 -5.89
C PRO A 103 4.85 9.82 -5.05
N ILE A 104 5.03 9.74 -3.74
CA ILE A 104 4.05 10.21 -2.79
C ILE A 104 4.41 11.64 -2.41
N GLU A 105 3.43 12.51 -2.33
CA GLU A 105 3.65 13.91 -1.99
C GLU A 105 3.08 14.18 -0.59
N PHE A 106 3.91 14.73 0.27
CA PHE A 106 3.53 15.32 1.55
C PHE A 106 3.51 16.85 1.40
N GLU A 107 3.02 17.57 2.38
CA GLU A 107 2.90 19.04 2.29
C GLU A 107 4.22 19.75 1.93
N ASN A 108 5.36 19.21 2.39
CA ASN A 108 6.65 19.84 2.25
C ASN A 108 7.65 19.08 1.37
N GLU A 109 7.26 17.90 0.87
CA GLU A 109 8.20 17.08 0.09
C GLU A 109 7.49 16.12 -0.84
N GLU A 110 8.19 15.76 -1.91
CA GLU A 110 7.82 14.71 -2.85
C GLU A 110 8.83 13.59 -2.72
N VAL A 111 8.38 12.36 -2.46
CA VAL A 111 9.26 11.23 -2.19
C VAL A 111 9.00 10.08 -3.16
N TYR A 112 10.04 9.68 -3.88
CA TYR A 112 10.06 8.46 -4.68
C TYR A 112 10.49 7.30 -3.79
N TYR A 113 9.80 6.18 -3.89
CA TYR A 113 10.15 5.00 -3.13
C TYR A 113 9.81 3.72 -3.90
N ASP A 114 10.44 2.64 -3.51
CA ASP A 114 10.16 1.31 -4.00
C ASP A 114 9.44 0.49 -2.93
N THR A 115 10.04 0.39 -1.76
CA THR A 115 9.46 -0.24 -0.57
C THR A 115 9.71 0.67 0.61
N ALA A 116 8.66 1.08 1.29
CA ALA A 116 8.79 2.02 2.40
C ALA A 116 7.70 1.88 3.44
N LEU A 117 8.04 2.19 4.67
CA LEU A 117 7.08 2.47 5.74
C LEU A 117 6.65 3.93 5.61
N ILE A 118 5.37 4.19 5.64
CA ILE A 118 4.76 5.50 5.43
C ILE A 118 3.88 5.87 6.61
N ASP A 119 4.02 7.10 7.08
CA ASP A 119 3.09 7.69 8.04
C ASP A 119 1.81 8.11 7.31
N VAL A 120 0.84 7.22 7.28
CA VAL A 120 -0.41 7.46 6.55
C VAL A 120 -1.37 8.42 7.25
N ARG A 121 -1.07 8.83 8.46
CA ARG A 121 -1.82 9.87 9.18
C ARG A 121 -1.39 11.28 8.80
N SER A 122 -0.21 11.41 8.19
CA SER A 122 0.19 12.68 7.60
C SER A 122 -0.56 12.92 6.29
N MET A 123 -0.93 14.17 6.02
CA MET A 123 -1.56 14.55 4.75
C MET A 123 -0.65 14.21 3.58
N HIS A 124 -1.19 13.49 2.62
CA HIS A 124 -0.43 13.04 1.44
C HIS A 124 -1.35 12.91 0.22
N ARG A 125 -0.73 12.87 -0.95
CA ARG A 125 -1.43 12.65 -2.22
C ARG A 125 -0.56 11.89 -3.21
N VAL A 126 -1.19 11.40 -4.27
CA VAL A 126 -0.51 10.82 -5.43
C VAL A 126 -1.06 11.49 -6.69
N SER A 127 -0.21 12.17 -7.44
CA SER A 127 -0.58 12.83 -8.69
C SER A 127 -0.85 11.82 -9.79
N ALA A 128 -1.70 12.22 -10.75
CA ALA A 128 -2.04 11.40 -11.90
C ALA A 128 -0.79 11.03 -12.72
N ARG A 129 -0.75 9.79 -13.20
CA ARG A 129 0.31 9.27 -14.07
C ARG A 129 -0.30 8.59 -15.30
N PRO A 130 0.45 8.47 -16.40
CA PRO A 130 -0.06 7.86 -17.64
C PRO A 130 -0.03 6.32 -17.62
N TYR A 131 0.02 5.72 -16.46
CA TYR A 131 0.02 4.27 -16.24
C TYR A 131 -0.75 3.93 -14.96
N ASP A 132 -1.14 2.66 -14.81
CA ASP A 132 -1.75 2.18 -13.58
C ASP A 132 -0.67 2.06 -12.50
N ARG A 133 -1.02 2.47 -11.30
CA ARG A 133 -0.17 2.30 -10.12
C ARG A 133 -0.75 1.20 -9.26
N ILE A 134 0.03 0.15 -9.03
CA ILE A 134 -0.35 -0.98 -8.20
C ILE A 134 0.63 -1.07 -7.03
N VAL A 135 0.09 -1.09 -5.83
CA VAL A 135 0.84 -1.10 -4.57
C VAL A 135 0.34 -2.26 -3.71
N PHE A 136 1.26 -3.10 -3.26
CA PHE A 136 0.99 -4.04 -2.17
C PHE A 136 1.17 -3.32 -0.85
N ARG A 137 0.27 -3.55 0.09
CA ARG A 137 0.23 -2.76 1.31
C ARG A 137 -0.06 -3.60 2.55
N ILE A 138 0.75 -3.38 3.59
CA ILE A 138 0.52 -3.90 4.94
C ILE A 138 0.25 -2.69 5.84
N THR A 139 -0.98 -2.57 6.35
CA THR A 139 -1.37 -1.44 7.19
C THR A 139 -1.48 -1.87 8.64
N PHE A 140 -0.75 -1.19 9.50
CA PHE A 140 -0.83 -1.40 10.95
C PHE A 140 -2.01 -0.63 11.52
N GLN A 141 -2.80 -1.30 12.37
CA GLN A 141 -4.07 -0.78 12.87
C GLN A 141 -4.12 -0.59 14.39
N ASP A 142 -3.09 -0.98 15.11
CA ASP A 142 -3.02 -0.72 16.55
C ASP A 142 -2.57 0.73 16.78
N GLU A 143 -3.31 1.48 17.57
CA GLU A 143 -2.97 2.86 17.92
C GLU A 143 -1.56 3.00 18.51
N ASP A 144 -1.06 1.97 19.16
CA ASP A 144 0.30 1.95 19.69
C ASP A 144 1.37 1.70 18.61
N HIS A 145 0.98 1.25 17.43
CA HIS A 145 1.90 1.00 16.32
C HIS A 145 2.18 2.27 15.52
N THR A 146 2.68 3.29 16.20
CA THR A 146 3.03 4.56 15.57
C THR A 146 4.15 4.37 14.55
N PHE A 147 4.26 5.30 13.60
CA PHE A 147 5.34 5.32 12.62
C PHE A 147 6.72 5.23 13.30
N ALA A 148 6.94 5.99 14.36
CA ALA A 148 8.21 5.99 15.09
C ALA A 148 8.52 4.61 15.69
N LYS A 149 7.52 3.95 16.27
CA LYS A 149 7.69 2.64 16.91
C LYS A 149 7.93 1.55 15.88
N VAL A 150 7.10 1.47 14.84
CA VAL A 150 7.25 0.48 13.77
C VAL A 150 8.56 0.71 13.00
N SER A 151 8.94 1.96 12.78
CA SER A 151 10.22 2.30 12.16
C SER A 151 11.42 1.70 12.90
N LYS A 152 11.34 1.56 14.22
CA LYS A 152 12.40 0.92 15.02
C LYS A 152 12.41 -0.61 14.86
N TRP A 153 11.24 -1.20 14.61
CA TRP A 153 11.15 -2.65 14.39
C TRP A 153 11.76 -3.05 13.04
N LEU A 154 11.55 -2.23 12.02
CA LEU A 154 11.93 -2.51 10.64
C LEU A 154 13.35 -1.97 10.34
N LYS A 155 14.32 -2.51 11.01
CA LYS A 155 15.72 -2.10 10.83
C LYS A 155 16.45 -2.95 9.82
#